data_21396c4ec15c2677b453670c848c86d1
#
_entry.id   21396c4ec15c2677b453670c848c86d1
#
_cell.length_a   1.000
_cell.length_b   1.000
_cell.length_c   1.000
_cell.angle_alpha   90.00
_cell.angle_beta   90.00
_cell.angle_gamma   90.00
#
_symmetry.space_group_name_H-M   'P 1'
#
loop_
_entity.id
_entity.type
_entity.pdbx_description
1 polymer ?
#
loop_
_entity_poly.entity_id
_entity_poly.type
_entity_poly.pdbx_seq_one_letter_code
_entity_poly.pdbx_strand_id
1 'polypeptide(L)'
;MQSDDELDSITKKRRSDIYIKAFNTSVKKIAFNSKKSDGFNPQLVVNDEMEAWPGDQGLKQYEVMTSALGARKQPLIISIATAGYVNDGIFDELFKRATAFLKGNSREKRLLPFIYMIDDIEKWDSIEELKKSNPNLGVSVSVEYYLEQIEIARNSISKKVEFMTKFCNIKQNSAVAWLDYWDVMKCVHEEKPLSLEDFKGCYCVGGIDLSRTTDLTAASIVINR
;
A
#
# COMPACT_ATOMS: atom_id res chain seq x y z
N MET A 1 -27.26 -10.50 5.45
CA MET A 1 -26.58 -10.53 6.75
C MET A 1 -27.48 -11.31 7.68
N GLN A 2 -27.03 -12.48 8.16
CA GLN A 2 -27.70 -13.12 9.28
C GLN A 2 -27.58 -12.16 10.46
N SER A 3 -28.73 -11.83 11.12
CA SER A 3 -28.72 -11.11 12.38
C SER A 3 -28.15 -12.05 13.45
N ASP A 4 -27.24 -11.55 14.23
CA ASP A 4 -26.72 -12.23 15.40
C ASP A 4 -27.55 -11.73 16.58
N ASP A 5 -28.40 -12.60 17.12
CA ASP A 5 -29.35 -12.25 18.17
C ASP A 5 -28.66 -11.74 19.45
N GLU A 6 -27.46 -12.25 19.76
CA GLU A 6 -26.64 -11.79 20.88
C GLU A 6 -26.15 -10.35 20.67
N LEU A 7 -25.57 -10.06 19.51
CA LEU A 7 -25.14 -8.72 19.16
C LEU A 7 -26.32 -7.73 19.08
N ASP A 8 -27.45 -8.14 18.52
CA ASP A 8 -28.65 -7.31 18.44
C ASP A 8 -29.22 -6.97 19.84
N SER A 9 -29.08 -7.88 20.81
CA SER A 9 -29.57 -7.65 22.19
C SER A 9 -28.77 -6.57 22.92
N ILE A 10 -27.46 -6.44 22.66
CA ILE A 10 -26.55 -5.53 23.36
C ILE A 10 -26.28 -4.24 22.58
N THR A 11 -26.61 -4.19 21.29
CA THR A 11 -26.37 -3.03 20.42
C THR A 11 -27.66 -2.30 20.06
N LYS A 12 -27.52 -1.01 19.73
CA LYS A 12 -28.59 -0.20 19.15
C LYS A 12 -28.07 0.49 17.88
N LYS A 13 -28.56 0.04 16.74
CA LYS A 13 -28.26 0.68 15.45
C LYS A 13 -28.89 2.08 15.41
N ARG A 14 -28.07 3.10 15.15
CA ARG A 14 -28.46 4.50 14.94
C ARG A 14 -28.15 4.93 13.51
N ARG A 15 -28.54 6.13 13.14
CA ARG A 15 -28.31 6.66 11.78
C ARG A 15 -26.82 6.74 11.41
N SER A 16 -25.95 7.07 12.36
CA SER A 16 -24.53 7.35 12.13
C SER A 16 -23.57 6.45 12.91
N ASP A 17 -24.10 5.62 13.83
CA ASP A 17 -23.27 4.76 14.68
C ASP A 17 -24.03 3.52 15.13
N ILE A 18 -23.29 2.57 15.70
CA ILE A 18 -23.82 1.45 16.48
C ILE A 18 -23.49 1.73 17.94
N TYR A 19 -24.50 1.90 18.77
CA TYR A 19 -24.36 2.20 20.19
C TYR A 19 -24.47 0.95 21.05
N ILE A 20 -23.55 0.80 22.00
CA ILE A 20 -23.52 -0.30 22.98
C ILE A 20 -23.86 0.26 24.35
N LYS A 21 -25.06 -0.02 24.82
CA LYS A 21 -25.61 0.53 26.06
C LYS A 21 -24.78 0.19 27.28
N ALA A 22 -24.42 -1.09 27.43
CA ALA A 22 -23.73 -1.61 28.60
C ALA A 22 -22.40 -0.87 28.92
N PHE A 23 -21.74 -0.35 27.91
CA PHE A 23 -20.45 0.30 28.05
C PHE A 23 -20.47 1.79 27.73
N ASN A 24 -21.65 2.35 27.43
CA ASN A 24 -21.80 3.75 26.98
C ASN A 24 -20.80 4.11 25.86
N THR A 25 -20.65 3.22 24.90
CA THR A 25 -19.70 3.36 23.80
C THR A 25 -20.41 3.24 22.46
N SER A 26 -19.73 3.65 21.39
CA SER A 26 -20.26 3.55 20.04
C SER A 26 -19.19 3.19 19.03
N VAL A 27 -19.56 2.40 18.01
CA VAL A 27 -18.76 2.15 16.82
C VAL A 27 -19.22 3.12 15.74
N LYS A 28 -18.30 3.94 15.23
CA LYS A 28 -18.58 5.00 14.25
C LYS A 28 -17.75 4.80 13.01
N LYS A 29 -18.38 4.90 11.85
CA LYS A 29 -17.69 5.12 10.59
C LYS A 29 -17.31 6.60 10.49
N ILE A 30 -16.02 6.87 10.27
CA ILE A 30 -15.50 8.23 10.17
C ILE A 30 -15.20 8.49 8.69
N ALA A 31 -15.76 9.59 8.17
CA ALA A 31 -15.40 10.08 6.85
C ALA A 31 -13.98 10.65 6.88
N PHE A 32 -13.28 10.55 5.75
CA PHE A 32 -11.93 11.06 5.59
C PHE A 32 -11.92 12.61 5.71
N ASN A 33 -11.70 13.11 6.92
CA ASN A 33 -11.64 14.54 7.20
C ASN A 33 -10.91 14.79 8.54
N SER A 34 -9.63 15.08 8.47
CA SER A 34 -8.78 15.28 9.64
C SER A 34 -9.29 16.40 10.59
N LYS A 35 -9.86 17.49 10.04
CA LYS A 35 -10.39 18.60 10.86
C LYS A 35 -11.60 18.23 11.72
N LYS A 36 -12.36 17.22 11.34
CA LYS A 36 -13.51 16.72 12.11
C LYS A 36 -13.16 15.55 13.01
N SER A 37 -11.93 15.08 12.94
CA SER A 37 -11.45 13.93 13.72
C SER A 37 -10.81 14.38 15.05
N ASP A 38 -10.56 15.66 15.22
CA ASP A 38 -10.13 16.24 16.49
C ASP A 38 -11.21 16.07 17.57
N GLY A 39 -10.78 15.69 18.78
CA GLY A 39 -11.67 15.51 19.93
C GLY A 39 -12.26 14.09 20.09
N PHE A 40 -11.94 13.16 19.22
CA PHE A 40 -12.23 11.74 19.49
C PHE A 40 -11.32 11.19 20.60
N ASN A 41 -11.86 10.24 21.36
CA ASN A 41 -11.11 9.49 22.36
C ASN A 41 -11.36 8.00 22.15
N PRO A 42 -10.84 7.42 21.06
CA PRO A 42 -11.13 6.05 20.69
C PRO A 42 -10.37 5.04 21.57
N GLN A 43 -10.97 3.87 21.78
CA GLN A 43 -10.32 2.70 22.35
C GLN A 43 -9.73 1.82 21.24
N LEU A 44 -10.41 1.77 20.11
CA LEU A 44 -10.03 1.02 18.92
C LEU A 44 -10.17 1.93 17.70
N VAL A 45 -9.16 1.92 16.84
CA VAL A 45 -9.21 2.50 15.50
C VAL A 45 -8.91 1.40 14.48
N VAL A 46 -9.78 1.27 13.49
CA VAL A 46 -9.57 0.38 12.35
C VAL A 46 -9.41 1.25 11.11
N ASN A 47 -8.24 1.21 10.51
CA ASN A 47 -7.92 1.87 9.27
C ASN A 47 -7.96 0.82 8.16
N ASP A 48 -8.80 1.04 7.18
CA ASP A 48 -9.00 0.12 6.07
C ASP A 48 -8.59 0.77 4.74
N GLU A 49 -8.09 -0.04 3.82
CA GLU A 49 -7.64 0.40 2.48
C GLU A 49 -6.67 1.60 2.53
N MET A 50 -5.67 1.55 3.42
CA MET A 50 -4.75 2.68 3.65
C MET A 50 -3.91 3.03 2.42
N GLU A 51 -3.71 2.10 1.51
CA GLU A 51 -3.03 2.33 0.22
C GLU A 51 -3.79 3.32 -0.68
N ALA A 52 -5.10 3.43 -0.50
CA ALA A 52 -5.96 4.37 -1.23
C ALA A 52 -6.09 5.74 -0.54
N TRP A 53 -5.48 5.93 0.62
CA TRP A 53 -5.59 7.19 1.36
C TRP A 53 -4.81 8.29 0.65
N PRO A 54 -5.39 9.50 0.48
CA PRO A 54 -4.72 10.59 -0.20
C PRO A 54 -3.49 11.07 0.59
N GLY A 55 -2.32 11.09 -0.01
CA GLY A 55 -1.02 11.52 0.48
C GLY A 55 -1.00 12.25 1.84
N ASP A 56 -0.76 13.56 1.86
CA ASP A 56 -0.68 14.37 3.09
C ASP A 56 -1.94 14.33 3.96
N GLN A 57 -3.13 14.20 3.36
CA GLN A 57 -4.37 14.14 4.13
C GLN A 57 -4.48 12.81 4.88
N GLY A 58 -4.01 11.72 4.26
CA GLY A 58 -3.95 10.41 4.88
C GLY A 58 -3.03 10.39 6.09
N LEU A 59 -1.87 10.96 5.94
CA LEU A 59 -0.90 11.10 7.02
C LEU A 59 -1.50 11.88 8.20
N LYS A 60 -2.07 13.06 7.94
CA LYS A 60 -2.72 13.89 8.98
C LYS A 60 -3.87 13.17 9.68
N GLN A 61 -4.69 12.43 8.93
CA GLN A 61 -5.79 11.65 9.52
C GLN A 61 -5.27 10.58 10.46
N TYR A 62 -4.22 9.86 10.05
CA TYR A 62 -3.59 8.83 10.87
C TYR A 62 -2.96 9.43 12.13
N GLU A 63 -2.23 10.53 12.03
CA GLU A 63 -1.61 11.22 13.15
C GLU A 63 -2.63 11.69 14.19
N VAL A 64 -3.72 12.31 13.74
CA VAL A 64 -4.81 12.76 14.64
C VAL A 64 -5.41 11.57 15.39
N MET A 65 -5.70 10.46 14.71
CA MET A 65 -6.23 9.27 15.36
C MET A 65 -5.23 8.63 16.32
N THR A 66 -3.96 8.58 15.94
CA THR A 66 -2.90 8.02 16.80
C THR A 66 -2.69 8.84 18.06
N SER A 67 -2.67 10.17 17.93
CA SER A 67 -2.52 11.08 19.08
C SER A 67 -3.69 10.98 20.05
N ALA A 68 -4.90 10.78 19.55
CA ALA A 68 -6.11 10.64 20.35
C ALA A 68 -6.12 9.38 21.25
N LEU A 69 -5.30 8.40 20.97
CA LEU A 69 -5.18 7.18 21.76
C LEU A 69 -4.43 7.37 23.09
N GLY A 70 -3.66 8.45 23.23
CA GLY A 70 -2.82 8.70 24.41
C GLY A 70 -3.57 8.76 25.74
N ALA A 71 -4.87 9.06 25.71
CA ALA A 71 -5.72 9.09 26.89
C ALA A 71 -6.23 7.70 27.34
N ARG A 72 -5.92 6.64 26.59
CA ARG A 72 -6.40 5.27 26.87
C ARG A 72 -5.31 4.40 27.47
N LYS A 73 -5.68 3.50 28.39
CA LYS A 73 -4.72 2.56 29.02
C LYS A 73 -4.25 1.46 28.07
N GLN A 74 -5.14 0.94 27.24
CA GLN A 74 -4.87 -0.15 26.29
C GLN A 74 -5.54 0.16 24.93
N PRO A 75 -5.09 1.19 24.23
CA PRO A 75 -5.61 1.50 22.93
C PRO A 75 -5.10 0.51 21.89
N LEU A 76 -5.87 0.30 20.82
CA LEU A 76 -5.48 -0.54 19.70
C LEU A 76 -5.73 0.21 18.38
N ILE A 77 -4.74 0.17 17.50
CA ILE A 77 -4.89 0.53 16.08
C ILE A 77 -4.69 -0.72 15.27
N ILE A 78 -5.61 -0.99 14.37
CA ILE A 78 -5.51 -2.03 13.35
C ILE A 78 -5.49 -1.30 12.01
N SER A 79 -4.43 -1.51 11.24
CA SER A 79 -4.28 -0.96 9.89
C SER A 79 -4.24 -2.09 8.90
N ILE A 80 -5.16 -2.08 7.94
CA ILE A 80 -5.32 -3.10 6.92
C ILE A 80 -5.15 -2.44 5.56
N ALA A 81 -4.34 -3.05 4.71
CA ALA A 81 -4.06 -2.55 3.38
C ALA A 81 -3.64 -3.68 2.44
N THR A 82 -3.79 -3.46 1.17
CA THR A 82 -3.14 -4.23 0.11
C THR A 82 -2.01 -3.40 -0.51
N ALA A 83 -1.15 -4.02 -1.30
CA ALA A 83 -0.21 -3.26 -2.10
C ALA A 83 -1.00 -2.41 -3.11
N GLY A 84 -0.70 -1.16 -3.14
CA GLY A 84 -1.26 -0.22 -4.11
C GLY A 84 -0.19 0.27 -5.07
N TYR A 85 -0.39 1.50 -5.51
CA TYR A 85 0.63 2.23 -6.27
C TYR A 85 1.46 3.08 -5.31
N VAL A 86 2.71 3.37 -5.69
CA VAL A 86 3.56 4.27 -4.90
C VAL A 86 2.97 5.68 -4.94
N ASN A 87 2.70 6.22 -3.76
CA ASN A 87 2.11 7.56 -3.62
C ASN A 87 2.75 8.38 -2.48
N ASP A 88 3.85 7.86 -1.89
CA ASP A 88 4.55 8.46 -0.74
C ASP A 88 3.62 8.86 0.43
N GLY A 89 2.53 8.11 0.58
CA GLY A 89 1.53 8.32 1.63
C GLY A 89 1.79 7.53 2.90
N ILE A 90 0.82 7.58 3.82
CA ILE A 90 0.90 6.89 5.12
C ILE A 90 1.12 5.39 5.00
N PHE A 91 0.60 4.73 3.96
CA PHE A 91 0.83 3.31 3.73
C PHE A 91 2.32 3.03 3.51
N ASP A 92 3.02 3.87 2.74
CA ASP A 92 4.44 3.70 2.47
C ASP A 92 5.28 3.86 3.74
N GLU A 93 4.93 4.82 4.60
CA GLU A 93 5.59 5.00 5.90
C GLU A 93 5.39 3.79 6.81
N LEU A 94 4.15 3.30 6.93
CA LEU A 94 3.84 2.14 7.76
C LEU A 94 4.50 0.86 7.23
N PHE A 95 4.58 0.70 5.92
CA PHE A 95 5.26 -0.43 5.30
C PHE A 95 6.77 -0.41 5.56
N LYS A 96 7.42 0.75 5.43
CA LYS A 96 8.84 0.94 5.79
C LYS A 96 9.07 0.63 7.27
N ARG A 97 8.22 1.13 8.16
CA ARG A 97 8.27 0.90 9.60
C ARG A 97 8.09 -0.58 9.95
N ALA A 98 7.09 -1.25 9.35
CA ALA A 98 6.84 -2.68 9.51
C ALA A 98 8.03 -3.53 9.04
N THR A 99 8.58 -3.20 7.88
CA THR A 99 9.76 -3.89 7.32
C THR A 99 10.99 -3.71 8.20
N ALA A 100 11.23 -2.49 8.71
CA ALA A 100 12.33 -2.23 9.64
C ALA A 100 12.19 -3.05 10.94
N PHE A 101 10.96 -3.16 11.46
CA PHE A 101 10.68 -3.98 12.63
C PHE A 101 10.97 -5.46 12.39
N LEU A 102 10.45 -6.03 11.29
CA LEU A 102 10.65 -7.44 10.94
C LEU A 102 12.13 -7.79 10.68
N LYS A 103 12.90 -6.83 10.16
CA LYS A 103 14.36 -6.98 9.97
C LYS A 103 15.17 -6.78 11.25
N GLY A 104 14.54 -6.51 12.42
CA GLY A 104 15.22 -6.27 13.68
C GLY A 104 15.88 -4.89 13.80
N ASN A 105 15.59 -3.97 12.88
CA ASN A 105 16.15 -2.61 12.83
C ASN A 105 15.31 -1.59 13.64
N SER A 106 14.26 -2.03 14.32
CA SER A 106 13.40 -1.18 15.15
C SER A 106 13.38 -1.67 16.59
N ARG A 107 13.35 -0.74 17.55
CA ARG A 107 13.20 -1.02 18.98
C ARG A 107 11.76 -0.88 19.49
N GLU A 108 10.80 -0.75 18.61
CA GLU A 108 9.40 -0.63 18.96
C GLU A 108 8.89 -1.90 19.66
N LYS A 109 8.13 -1.71 20.76
CA LYS A 109 7.61 -2.82 21.56
C LYS A 109 6.11 -3.08 21.35
N ARG A 110 5.42 -2.19 20.64
CA ARG A 110 3.96 -2.20 20.47
C ARG A 110 3.55 -2.21 19.00
N LEU A 111 4.37 -2.78 18.15
CA LEU A 111 4.11 -2.97 16.73
C LEU A 111 4.05 -4.47 16.45
N LEU A 112 3.00 -4.91 15.78
CA LEU A 112 2.83 -6.30 15.33
C LEU A 112 2.48 -6.30 13.84
N PRO A 113 3.48 -6.33 12.96
CA PRO A 113 3.25 -6.32 11.52
C PRO A 113 3.06 -7.75 10.99
N PHE A 114 2.13 -7.87 10.05
CA PHE A 114 1.95 -9.03 9.20
C PHE A 114 2.06 -8.58 7.75
N ILE A 115 3.00 -9.11 7.00
CA ILE A 115 3.20 -8.81 5.58
C ILE A 115 3.07 -10.12 4.80
N TYR A 116 2.06 -10.18 3.94
CA TYR A 116 1.80 -11.29 3.05
C TYR A 116 2.06 -10.84 1.61
N MET A 117 3.15 -11.27 1.03
CA MET A 117 3.55 -10.94 -0.34
C MET A 117 4.36 -12.11 -0.92
N ILE A 118 4.52 -12.15 -2.23
CA ILE A 118 5.44 -13.09 -2.86
C ILE A 118 6.89 -12.72 -2.53
N ASP A 119 7.76 -13.70 -2.45
CA ASP A 119 9.20 -13.49 -2.18
C ASP A 119 9.99 -13.28 -3.47
N ASP A 120 9.63 -14.00 -4.54
CA ASP A 120 10.32 -13.99 -5.81
C ASP A 120 9.42 -13.43 -6.91
N ILE A 121 9.73 -12.21 -7.35
CA ILE A 121 8.95 -11.51 -8.37
C ILE A 121 9.01 -12.18 -9.74
N GLU A 122 10.10 -12.85 -10.06
CA GLU A 122 10.23 -13.60 -11.33
C GLU A 122 9.27 -14.80 -11.38
N LYS A 123 8.80 -15.25 -10.22
CA LYS A 123 7.82 -16.33 -10.07
C LYS A 123 6.41 -15.84 -9.73
N TRP A 124 6.07 -14.64 -10.18
CA TRP A 124 4.78 -14.00 -9.90
C TRP A 124 3.56 -14.84 -10.32
N ASP A 125 3.72 -15.74 -11.26
CA ASP A 125 2.70 -16.65 -11.81
C ASP A 125 2.75 -18.08 -11.20
N SER A 126 3.59 -18.29 -10.17
CA SER A 126 3.67 -19.57 -9.46
C SER A 126 2.62 -19.63 -8.35
N ILE A 127 1.81 -20.69 -8.32
CA ILE A 127 0.82 -20.94 -7.26
C ILE A 127 1.51 -21.07 -5.89
N GLU A 128 2.71 -21.59 -5.82
CA GLU A 128 3.46 -21.72 -4.56
C GLU A 128 3.87 -20.34 -3.99
N GLU A 129 4.33 -19.42 -4.86
CA GLU A 129 4.60 -18.06 -4.45
C GLU A 129 3.30 -17.32 -4.06
N LEU A 130 2.23 -17.48 -4.83
CA LEU A 130 0.94 -16.85 -4.57
C LEU A 130 0.28 -17.31 -3.27
N LYS A 131 0.59 -18.49 -2.76
CA LYS A 131 0.15 -18.93 -1.42
C LYS A 131 0.78 -18.09 -0.30
N LYS A 132 1.97 -17.55 -0.50
CA LYS A 132 2.62 -16.67 0.49
C LYS A 132 1.90 -15.33 0.62
N SER A 133 1.45 -14.76 -0.48
CA SER A 133 0.65 -13.53 -0.50
C SER A 133 -0.83 -13.77 -0.17
N ASN A 134 -1.33 -14.98 -0.37
CA ASN A 134 -2.74 -15.34 -0.20
C ASN A 134 -2.89 -16.63 0.60
N PRO A 135 -2.85 -16.57 1.94
CA PRO A 135 -2.94 -17.75 2.81
C PRO A 135 -4.21 -18.60 2.61
N ASN A 136 -5.28 -17.99 2.09
CA ASN A 136 -6.56 -18.66 1.83
C ASN A 136 -6.67 -19.25 0.41
N LEU A 137 -5.60 -19.20 -0.39
CA LEU A 137 -5.59 -19.80 -1.73
C LEU A 137 -5.74 -21.32 -1.64
N GLY A 138 -6.75 -21.86 -2.32
CA GLY A 138 -7.16 -23.26 -2.26
C GLY A 138 -8.12 -23.58 -1.10
N VAL A 139 -8.51 -22.58 -0.28
CA VAL A 139 -9.48 -22.73 0.82
C VAL A 139 -10.76 -21.94 0.52
N SER A 140 -10.67 -20.61 0.56
CA SER A 140 -11.80 -19.73 0.25
C SER A 140 -11.81 -19.22 -1.20
N VAL A 141 -10.65 -19.25 -1.86
CA VAL A 141 -10.50 -18.88 -3.28
C VAL A 141 -9.87 -20.06 -4.02
N SER A 142 -10.46 -20.45 -5.16
CA SER A 142 -9.99 -21.61 -5.90
C SER A 142 -8.67 -21.34 -6.66
N VAL A 143 -7.89 -22.39 -6.84
CA VAL A 143 -6.64 -22.32 -7.61
C VAL A 143 -6.95 -22.04 -9.09
N GLU A 144 -8.04 -22.60 -9.62
CA GLU A 144 -8.48 -22.40 -11.01
C GLU A 144 -8.70 -20.93 -11.32
N TYR A 145 -9.35 -20.19 -10.40
CA TYR A 145 -9.53 -18.75 -10.55
C TYR A 145 -8.19 -18.00 -10.68
N TYR A 146 -7.19 -18.37 -9.87
CA TYR A 146 -5.86 -17.76 -9.96
C TYR A 146 -5.16 -18.08 -11.28
N LEU A 147 -5.28 -19.32 -11.79
CA LEU A 147 -4.72 -19.70 -13.08
C LEU A 147 -5.33 -18.89 -14.23
N GLU A 148 -6.65 -18.66 -14.21
CA GLU A 148 -7.33 -17.80 -15.18
C GLU A 148 -6.81 -16.35 -15.11
N GLN A 149 -6.65 -15.79 -13.90
CA GLN A 149 -6.13 -14.43 -13.74
C GLN A 149 -4.66 -14.29 -14.18
N ILE A 150 -3.85 -15.33 -13.99
CA ILE A 150 -2.47 -15.41 -14.51
C ILE A 150 -2.47 -15.34 -16.04
N GLU A 151 -3.30 -16.11 -16.71
CA GLU A 151 -3.38 -16.09 -18.18
C GLU A 151 -3.83 -14.71 -18.71
N ILE A 152 -4.76 -14.07 -18.05
CA ILE A 152 -5.17 -12.70 -18.38
C ILE A 152 -4.00 -11.72 -18.21
N ALA A 153 -3.25 -11.85 -17.11
CA ALA A 153 -2.13 -10.98 -16.79
C ALA A 153 -0.95 -11.17 -17.76
N ARG A 154 -0.69 -12.38 -18.25
CA ARG A 154 0.34 -12.67 -19.25
C ARG A 154 0.08 -11.98 -20.59
N ASN A 155 -1.18 -11.77 -20.94
CA ASN A 155 -1.57 -11.21 -22.23
C ASN A 155 -1.75 -9.68 -22.23
N SER A 156 -1.57 -9.00 -21.07
CA SER A 156 -1.78 -7.56 -20.97
C SER A 156 -0.94 -6.93 -19.87
N ILE A 157 -0.10 -5.95 -20.23
CA ILE A 157 0.75 -5.23 -19.26
C ILE A 157 -0.07 -4.60 -18.14
N SER A 158 -1.19 -3.94 -18.47
CA SER A 158 -2.04 -3.31 -17.46
C SER A 158 -2.68 -4.33 -16.52
N LYS A 159 -3.03 -5.52 -17.02
CA LYS A 159 -3.56 -6.61 -16.20
C LYS A 159 -2.48 -7.27 -15.36
N LYS A 160 -1.25 -7.36 -15.86
CA LYS A 160 -0.10 -7.81 -15.06
C LYS A 160 0.16 -6.85 -13.89
N VAL A 161 0.15 -5.54 -14.12
CA VAL A 161 0.30 -4.53 -13.07
C VAL A 161 -0.80 -4.67 -12.01
N GLU A 162 -2.05 -4.84 -12.43
CA GLU A 162 -3.17 -5.09 -11.52
C GLU A 162 -3.00 -6.40 -10.73
N PHE A 163 -2.56 -7.46 -11.39
CA PHE A 163 -2.29 -8.76 -10.77
C PHE A 163 -1.16 -8.65 -9.72
N MET A 164 -0.08 -7.96 -10.05
CA MET A 164 1.05 -7.75 -9.14
C MET A 164 0.62 -7.02 -7.86
N THR A 165 -0.26 -6.01 -7.97
CA THR A 165 -0.76 -5.31 -6.79
C THR A 165 -1.75 -6.14 -5.97
N LYS A 166 -2.75 -6.75 -6.63
CA LYS A 166 -3.89 -7.36 -5.94
C LYS A 166 -3.66 -8.81 -5.50
N PHE A 167 -2.87 -9.59 -6.28
CA PHE A 167 -2.67 -11.01 -6.02
C PHE A 167 -1.27 -11.31 -5.46
N CYS A 168 -0.25 -10.62 -5.95
CA CYS A 168 1.11 -10.80 -5.44
C CYS A 168 1.42 -9.90 -4.24
N ASN A 169 0.58 -8.89 -4.00
CA ASN A 169 0.76 -7.86 -2.98
C ASN A 169 2.07 -7.09 -3.12
N ILE A 170 2.45 -6.81 -4.37
CA ILE A 170 3.66 -6.08 -4.76
C ILE A 170 3.28 -4.70 -5.27
N LYS A 171 3.87 -3.67 -4.68
CA LYS A 171 3.67 -2.29 -5.11
C LYS A 171 4.10 -2.07 -6.55
N GLN A 172 3.34 -1.25 -7.25
CA GLN A 172 3.63 -0.81 -8.61
C GLN A 172 3.69 0.72 -8.66
N ASN A 173 4.48 1.26 -9.59
CA ASN A 173 4.66 2.71 -9.70
C ASN A 173 3.43 3.43 -10.28
N SER A 174 2.63 2.76 -11.11
CA SER A 174 1.44 3.32 -11.75
C SER A 174 0.48 2.22 -12.17
N ALA A 175 -0.83 2.53 -12.15
CA ALA A 175 -1.86 1.68 -12.72
C ALA A 175 -1.75 1.55 -14.25
N VAL A 176 -1.11 2.53 -14.90
CA VAL A 176 -0.87 2.59 -16.35
C VAL A 176 0.63 2.77 -16.56
N ALA A 177 1.37 1.68 -16.44
CA ALA A 177 2.81 1.70 -16.73
C ALA A 177 3.03 1.59 -18.25
N TRP A 178 3.80 2.53 -18.82
CA TRP A 178 4.26 2.44 -20.21
C TRP A 178 5.36 1.38 -20.35
N LEU A 179 6.21 1.24 -19.31
CA LEU A 179 7.28 0.25 -19.23
C LEU A 179 7.14 -0.55 -17.95
N ASP A 180 7.47 -1.84 -18.00
CA ASP A 180 7.58 -2.66 -16.80
C ASP A 180 8.73 -2.12 -15.91
N TYR A 181 8.43 -1.89 -14.62
CA TYR A 181 9.41 -1.36 -13.67
C TYR A 181 10.69 -2.21 -13.61
N TRP A 182 10.54 -3.52 -13.65
CA TRP A 182 11.66 -4.43 -13.52
C TRP A 182 12.52 -4.47 -14.79
N ASP A 183 11.91 -4.26 -15.95
CA ASP A 183 12.67 -4.12 -17.19
C ASP A 183 13.48 -2.81 -17.19
N VAL A 184 12.92 -1.75 -16.64
CA VAL A 184 13.66 -0.49 -16.43
C VAL A 184 14.80 -0.71 -15.42
N MET A 185 14.55 -1.41 -14.30
CA MET A 185 15.58 -1.69 -13.29
C MET A 185 16.70 -2.60 -13.81
N LYS A 186 16.44 -3.53 -14.71
CA LYS A 186 17.47 -4.33 -15.39
C LYS A 186 18.42 -3.46 -16.23
N CYS A 187 17.98 -2.27 -16.63
CA CYS A 187 18.81 -1.31 -17.37
C CYS A 187 19.70 -0.45 -16.44
N VAL A 188 19.48 -0.52 -15.12
CA VAL A 188 20.29 0.23 -14.15
C VAL A 188 21.59 -0.54 -13.87
N HIS A 189 22.73 0.07 -14.18
CA HIS A 189 24.03 -0.48 -13.85
C HIS A 189 24.44 -0.09 -12.43
N GLU A 190 24.12 -0.95 -11.45
CA GLU A 190 24.45 -0.70 -10.03
C GLU A 190 25.95 -0.79 -9.73
N GLU A 191 26.70 -1.61 -10.47
CA GLU A 191 28.11 -1.89 -10.16
C GLU A 191 29.07 -0.76 -10.58
N LYS A 192 28.68 0.06 -11.53
CA LYS A 192 29.50 1.19 -11.99
C LYS A 192 28.59 2.33 -12.47
N PRO A 193 28.36 3.36 -11.65
CA PRO A 193 27.64 4.53 -12.10
C PRO A 193 28.33 5.11 -13.33
N LEU A 194 27.57 5.29 -14.41
CA LEU A 194 28.05 5.87 -15.65
C LEU A 194 28.46 7.33 -15.40
N SER A 195 29.67 7.70 -15.77
CA SER A 195 30.14 9.07 -15.74
C SER A 195 30.02 9.69 -17.12
N LEU A 196 29.70 10.98 -17.20
CA LEU A 196 29.71 11.71 -18.48
C LEU A 196 31.08 11.67 -19.16
N GLU A 197 32.14 11.52 -18.38
CA GLU A 197 33.52 11.40 -18.93
C GLU A 197 33.71 10.10 -19.73
N ASP A 198 32.97 9.03 -19.40
CA ASP A 198 33.01 7.75 -20.11
C ASP A 198 32.47 7.87 -21.56
N PHE A 199 31.74 8.95 -21.86
CA PHE A 199 31.09 9.20 -23.15
C PHE A 199 31.72 10.37 -23.93
N LYS A 200 32.86 10.86 -23.50
CA LYS A 200 33.51 11.96 -24.14
C LYS A 200 33.88 11.64 -25.61
N GLY A 201 33.37 12.44 -26.53
CA GLY A 201 33.55 12.22 -27.97
C GLY A 201 32.47 11.33 -28.62
N CYS A 202 31.52 10.80 -27.88
CA CYS A 202 30.37 10.10 -28.45
C CYS A 202 29.31 11.07 -28.98
N TYR A 203 28.63 10.65 -30.05
CA TYR A 203 27.46 11.40 -30.55
C TYR A 203 26.30 11.30 -29.54
N CYS A 204 25.67 12.41 -29.23
CA CYS A 204 24.55 12.46 -28.34
C CYS A 204 23.41 13.31 -28.89
N VAL A 205 22.20 12.99 -28.46
CA VAL A 205 20.99 13.80 -28.67
C VAL A 205 20.45 14.23 -27.31
N GLY A 206 20.35 15.56 -27.12
CA GLY A 206 19.78 16.12 -25.88
C GLY A 206 18.33 16.53 -26.07
N GLY A 207 17.53 16.31 -25.07
CA GLY A 207 16.15 16.79 -24.94
C GLY A 207 16.01 17.65 -23.69
N ILE A 208 15.33 18.79 -23.80
CA ILE A 208 15.01 19.66 -22.66
C ILE A 208 13.52 19.93 -22.71
N ASP A 209 12.85 19.67 -21.57
CA ASP A 209 11.47 20.04 -21.32
C ASP A 209 11.46 21.16 -20.27
N LEU A 210 10.90 22.32 -20.65
CA LEU A 210 10.89 23.52 -19.82
C LEU A 210 9.48 23.77 -19.27
N SER A 211 9.37 23.74 -17.97
CA SER A 211 8.14 24.11 -17.28
C SER A 211 8.03 25.61 -17.03
N ARG A 212 6.82 26.15 -16.97
CA ARG A 212 6.57 27.59 -16.80
C ARG A 212 6.21 28.00 -15.37
N THR A 213 5.59 27.14 -14.55
CA THR A 213 5.15 27.51 -13.19
C THR A 213 5.08 26.39 -12.16
N THR A 214 4.46 25.24 -12.44
CA THR A 214 4.18 24.19 -11.46
C THR A 214 4.61 22.79 -11.91
N ASP A 215 5.14 22.70 -13.09
CA ASP A 215 5.62 21.46 -13.69
C ASP A 215 7.14 21.34 -13.53
N LEU A 216 7.67 20.13 -13.68
CA LEU A 216 9.11 19.86 -13.54
C LEU A 216 9.84 20.18 -14.84
N THR A 217 10.96 20.88 -14.72
CA THR A 217 11.90 20.99 -15.84
C THR A 217 12.76 19.74 -15.90
N ALA A 218 12.80 19.08 -17.03
CA ALA A 218 13.61 17.88 -17.25
C ALA A 218 14.62 18.09 -18.37
N ALA A 219 15.83 17.54 -18.20
CA ALA A 219 16.82 17.45 -19.25
C ALA A 219 17.29 16.00 -19.39
N SER A 220 17.37 15.51 -20.60
CA SER A 220 17.82 14.16 -20.90
C SER A 220 18.84 14.16 -22.04
N ILE A 221 19.74 13.18 -22.01
CA ILE A 221 20.74 12.97 -23.06
C ILE A 221 20.70 11.49 -23.44
N VAL A 222 20.56 11.21 -24.72
CA VAL A 222 20.70 9.88 -25.29
C VAL A 222 22.02 9.80 -26.01
N ILE A 223 22.88 8.87 -25.65
CA ILE A 223 24.21 8.67 -26.19
C ILE A 223 24.21 7.32 -26.92
N ASN A 224 24.62 7.36 -28.18
CA ASN A 224 24.83 6.13 -28.95
C ASN A 224 26.32 5.74 -28.83
N ARG A 225 26.55 4.52 -28.37
CA ARG A 225 27.89 3.96 -28.12
C ARG A 225 28.24 2.91 -29.18
#